data_bca49118241276efc25c953fcbff446d
#
_entry.id   bca49118241276efc25c953fcbff446d
#
_cell.length_a   1.000
_cell.length_b   1.000
_cell.length_c   1.000
_cell.angle_alpha   90.00
_cell.angle_beta   90.00
_cell.angle_gamma   90.00
#
_symmetry.space_group_name_H-M   'P 1'
#
loop_
_entity.id
_entity.type
_entity.pdbx_description
1 polymer ?
#
loop_
_entity_poly.entity_id
_entity_poly.type
_entity_poly.pdbx_seq_one_letter_code
_entity_poly.pdbx_strand_id
1 'polypeptide(L)'
;MNKTMLASALLCGSALAMTGCQTVEGQMQTGNPLSQPALKSTINAVAGNKNEVGQVFLRPVDGGVQVYGKLMNLQPGKTVALHIHETSSCGDMGKAAGGHFNPDKKPHSHPDDMNGHAGDLPNLTADANGVATINYVNKKISAADAGKYSVNRLAFIVHSGADDYKSQPAGNAGDRVACGIIEKN
;
A
#
# COMPACT_ATOMS: atom_id res chain seq x y z
N MET A 1 -15.08 63.94 68.19
CA MET A 1 -14.41 63.36 69.35
C MET A 1 -13.89 61.99 68.99
N ASN A 2 -12.61 61.79 69.26
CA ASN A 2 -11.80 60.58 69.32
C ASN A 2 -11.45 59.91 67.98
N LYS A 3 -10.26 60.09 67.48
CA LYS A 3 -8.95 59.45 67.87
C LYS A 3 -9.02 57.94 67.58
N THR A 4 -8.21 57.32 66.89
CA THR A 4 -6.80 57.08 66.72
C THR A 4 -6.67 55.74 65.98
N MET A 5 -5.78 55.30 65.32
CA MET A 5 -4.33 55.36 65.15
C MET A 5 -3.90 54.53 63.94
N LEU A 6 -2.76 54.93 63.40
CA LEU A 6 -1.99 54.21 62.39
C LEU A 6 -1.58 52.80 62.82
N ALA A 7 -1.48 51.94 61.85
CA ALA A 7 -0.41 50.94 61.82
C ALA A 7 -0.07 50.57 60.38
N SER A 8 1.09 51.03 59.95
CA SER A 8 1.74 50.55 58.72
C SER A 8 2.31 49.13 58.96
N ALA A 9 2.02 48.23 58.07
CA ALA A 9 2.76 47.00 57.99
C ALA A 9 3.20 46.77 56.51
N LEU A 10 4.50 47.03 56.29
CA LEU A 10 5.21 46.55 55.13
C LEU A 10 5.22 45.02 55.18
N LEU A 11 4.71 44.35 54.16
CA LEU A 11 5.02 42.94 53.92
C LEU A 11 5.56 42.79 52.53
N CYS A 12 6.82 42.43 52.52
CA CYS A 12 7.64 42.05 51.40
C CYS A 12 6.99 40.86 50.68
N GLY A 13 6.44 41.08 49.49
CA GLY A 13 5.87 40.00 48.66
C GLY A 13 6.99 39.33 47.85
N SER A 14 7.34 38.15 48.24
CA SER A 14 8.28 37.28 47.48
C SER A 14 7.59 36.86 46.17
N ALA A 15 8.14 37.27 45.06
CA ALA A 15 7.76 36.78 43.75
C ALA A 15 8.23 35.31 43.61
N LEU A 16 7.33 34.35 43.73
CA LEU A 16 7.58 33.00 43.28
C LEU A 16 7.52 32.98 41.75
N ALA A 17 8.67 32.85 41.12
CA ALA A 17 8.80 32.46 39.73
C ALA A 17 8.32 30.98 39.60
N MET A 18 7.15 30.77 39.13
CA MET A 18 6.71 29.45 38.69
C MET A 18 7.36 29.15 37.34
N THR A 19 8.49 28.44 37.37
CA THR A 19 9.02 27.75 36.22
C THR A 19 8.02 26.64 35.84
N GLY A 20 7.18 26.94 34.86
CA GLY A 20 6.31 25.95 34.24
C GLY A 20 7.19 24.88 33.57
N CYS A 21 7.22 23.71 34.16
CA CYS A 21 7.74 22.51 33.51
C CYS A 21 6.81 22.19 32.37
N GLN A 22 7.16 22.60 31.14
CA GLN A 22 6.48 22.13 29.94
C GLN A 22 6.88 20.67 29.77
N THR A 23 6.01 19.78 30.18
CA THR A 23 6.04 18.39 29.74
C THR A 23 5.83 18.39 28.23
N VAL A 24 6.90 18.11 27.50
CA VAL A 24 6.80 17.73 26.08
C VAL A 24 6.09 16.38 26.10
N GLU A 25 4.77 16.41 25.98
CA GLU A 25 4.02 15.22 25.61
C GLU A 25 4.46 14.85 24.20
N GLY A 26 5.45 13.94 24.13
CA GLY A 26 5.73 13.21 22.92
C GLY A 26 4.47 12.48 22.53
N GLN A 27 3.75 13.00 21.54
CA GLN A 27 2.67 12.25 20.90
C GLN A 27 3.32 11.01 20.27
N MET A 28 3.30 9.90 21.03
CA MET A 28 3.39 8.59 20.40
C MET A 28 2.19 8.51 19.46
N GLN A 29 2.45 8.71 18.19
CA GLN A 29 1.52 8.28 17.15
C GLN A 29 1.43 6.76 17.26
N THR A 30 0.52 6.29 18.08
CA THR A 30 0.05 4.92 18.02
C THR A 30 -0.55 4.77 16.63
N GLY A 31 0.16 4.06 15.75
CA GLY A 31 -0.29 3.78 14.40
C GLY A 31 -1.68 3.15 14.48
N ASN A 32 -2.69 3.93 14.10
CA ASN A 32 -4.05 3.45 14.03
C ASN A 32 -4.07 2.25 13.07
N PRO A 33 -4.48 1.04 13.50
CA PRO A 33 -4.55 -0.12 12.60
C PRO A 33 -5.50 0.07 11.41
N LEU A 34 -6.22 1.19 11.35
CA LEU A 34 -7.10 1.61 10.28
C LEU A 34 -6.55 2.81 9.48
N SER A 35 -5.22 2.99 9.40
CA SER A 35 -4.66 4.04 8.57
C SER A 35 -5.18 3.89 7.13
N GLN A 36 -5.61 5.01 6.54
CA GLN A 36 -6.07 5.07 5.16
C GLN A 36 -5.00 4.50 4.21
N PRO A 37 -5.38 3.88 3.09
CA PRO A 37 -4.40 3.43 2.11
C PRO A 37 -3.58 4.62 1.61
N ALA A 38 -2.28 4.44 1.47
CA ALA A 38 -1.39 5.44 0.90
C ALA A 38 -1.51 5.48 -0.63
N LEU A 39 -1.69 4.30 -1.25
CA LEU A 39 -1.85 4.13 -2.69
C LEU A 39 -3.07 3.26 -2.97
N LYS A 40 -3.65 3.45 -4.16
CA LYS A 40 -4.76 2.66 -4.68
C LYS A 40 -4.56 2.38 -6.16
N SER A 41 -5.31 1.41 -6.66
CA SER A 41 -5.44 1.14 -8.09
C SER A 41 -6.86 0.66 -8.38
N THR A 42 -7.53 1.31 -9.32
CA THR A 42 -8.75 0.77 -9.93
C THR A 42 -8.35 -0.04 -11.14
N ILE A 43 -8.66 -1.33 -11.12
CA ILE A 43 -8.25 -2.30 -12.14
C ILE A 43 -9.41 -2.49 -13.11
N ASN A 44 -9.14 -2.26 -14.39
CA ASN A 44 -10.12 -2.37 -15.47
C ASN A 44 -9.68 -3.44 -16.47
N ALA A 45 -10.66 -4.09 -17.11
CA ALA A 45 -10.37 -5.00 -18.22
C ALA A 45 -9.60 -4.28 -19.34
N VAL A 46 -8.59 -4.94 -19.91
CA VAL A 46 -7.78 -4.34 -21.00
C VAL A 46 -8.45 -4.41 -22.36
N ALA A 47 -9.45 -5.27 -22.52
CA ALA A 47 -10.22 -5.45 -23.75
C ALA A 47 -11.71 -5.22 -23.54
N GLY A 48 -12.47 -5.05 -24.61
CA GLY A 48 -13.91 -4.82 -24.57
C GLY A 48 -14.29 -3.48 -23.95
N ASN A 49 -15.32 -3.47 -23.12
CA ASN A 49 -15.86 -2.25 -22.52
C ASN A 49 -14.98 -1.63 -21.40
N LYS A 50 -13.82 -2.20 -21.13
CA LYS A 50 -12.91 -1.77 -20.05
C LYS A 50 -13.60 -1.58 -18.70
N ASN A 51 -14.53 -2.48 -18.38
CA ASN A 51 -15.25 -2.46 -17.11
C ASN A 51 -14.28 -2.66 -15.93
N GLU A 52 -14.63 -2.06 -14.80
CA GLU A 52 -13.90 -2.27 -13.55
C GLU A 52 -13.97 -3.75 -13.15
N VAL A 53 -12.79 -4.30 -12.89
CA VAL A 53 -12.59 -5.67 -12.41
C VAL A 53 -12.36 -5.68 -10.91
N GLY A 54 -11.90 -4.56 -10.33
CA GLY A 54 -11.72 -4.46 -8.90
C GLY A 54 -10.84 -3.30 -8.46
N GLN A 55 -10.59 -3.27 -7.17
CA GLN A 55 -9.72 -2.28 -6.55
C GLN A 55 -8.72 -2.94 -5.62
N VAL A 56 -7.49 -2.46 -5.68
CA VAL A 56 -6.39 -2.88 -4.82
C VAL A 56 -5.78 -1.66 -4.15
N PHE A 57 -5.55 -1.77 -2.87
CA PHE A 57 -5.01 -0.73 -2.02
C PHE A 57 -3.67 -1.16 -1.45
N LEU A 58 -2.80 -0.19 -1.18
CA LEU A 58 -1.51 -0.41 -0.57
C LEU A 58 -1.33 0.53 0.60
N ARG A 59 -0.87 0.00 1.73
CA ARG A 59 -0.50 0.81 2.88
C ARG A 59 0.80 0.31 3.51
N PRO A 60 1.67 1.21 3.99
CA PRO A 60 2.80 0.82 4.81
C PRO A 60 2.33 0.12 6.08
N VAL A 61 3.00 -0.98 6.42
CA VAL A 61 2.80 -1.70 7.68
C VAL A 61 4.16 -2.07 8.24
N ASP A 62 4.19 -2.56 9.48
CA ASP A 62 5.42 -3.11 10.02
C ASP A 62 5.88 -4.30 9.16
N GLY A 63 7.14 -4.25 8.74
CA GLY A 63 7.76 -5.28 7.90
C GLY A 63 7.48 -5.20 6.39
N GLY A 64 6.77 -4.16 5.86
CA GLY A 64 6.58 -4.02 4.41
C GLY A 64 5.41 -3.16 3.98
N VAL A 65 4.80 -3.54 2.88
CA VAL A 65 3.58 -2.90 2.35
C VAL A 65 2.47 -3.94 2.26
N GLN A 66 1.38 -3.70 2.96
CA GLN A 66 0.18 -4.50 2.80
C GLN A 66 -0.50 -4.15 1.48
N VAL A 67 -0.66 -5.15 0.62
CA VAL A 67 -1.44 -5.13 -0.61
C VAL A 67 -2.75 -5.82 -0.32
N TYR A 68 -3.88 -5.11 -0.44
CA TYR A 68 -5.18 -5.68 -0.09
C TYR A 68 -6.29 -5.14 -0.99
N GLY A 69 -7.32 -5.95 -1.20
CA GLY A 69 -8.42 -5.56 -2.08
C GLY A 69 -9.15 -6.77 -2.67
N LYS A 70 -9.90 -6.52 -3.73
CA LYS A 70 -10.72 -7.54 -4.39
C LYS A 70 -10.69 -7.36 -5.89
N LEU A 71 -10.70 -8.50 -6.59
CA LEU A 71 -11.06 -8.60 -7.99
C LEU A 71 -12.44 -9.25 -8.10
N MET A 72 -13.25 -8.78 -9.00
CA MET A 72 -14.64 -9.21 -9.20
C MET A 72 -14.87 -9.65 -10.66
N ASN A 73 -16.00 -10.25 -10.92
CA ASN A 73 -16.39 -10.70 -12.27
C ASN A 73 -15.44 -11.77 -12.85
N LEU A 74 -14.75 -12.51 -12.00
CA LEU A 74 -13.97 -13.66 -12.39
C LEU A 74 -14.87 -14.89 -12.51
N GLN A 75 -14.43 -15.89 -13.28
CA GLN A 75 -15.10 -17.17 -13.29
C GLN A 75 -14.96 -17.84 -11.91
N PRO A 76 -16.06 -18.31 -11.28
CA PRO A 76 -15.99 -19.02 -10.00
C PRO A 76 -14.97 -20.17 -10.01
N GLY A 77 -14.16 -20.27 -8.97
CA GLY A 77 -13.10 -21.26 -8.85
C GLY A 77 -11.85 -21.00 -9.70
N LYS A 78 -11.86 -19.96 -10.55
CA LYS A 78 -10.70 -19.60 -11.38
C LYS A 78 -9.60 -19.05 -10.51
N THR A 79 -8.36 -19.54 -10.72
CA THR A 79 -7.14 -18.96 -10.16
C THR A 79 -6.49 -18.07 -11.22
N VAL A 80 -6.11 -16.86 -10.82
CA VAL A 80 -5.46 -15.86 -11.65
C VAL A 80 -4.23 -15.33 -10.94
N ALA A 81 -3.20 -14.93 -11.70
CA ALA A 81 -2.07 -14.19 -11.16
C ALA A 81 -2.36 -12.68 -11.16
N LEU A 82 -1.86 -12.01 -10.14
CA LEU A 82 -1.79 -10.56 -10.02
C LEU A 82 -0.34 -10.18 -9.80
N HIS A 83 0.21 -9.28 -10.63
CA HIS A 83 1.58 -8.81 -10.47
C HIS A 83 1.68 -7.29 -10.55
N ILE A 84 2.71 -6.70 -9.94
CA ILE A 84 3.09 -5.32 -10.15
C ILE A 84 4.09 -5.28 -11.32
N HIS A 85 3.78 -4.49 -12.33
CA HIS A 85 4.60 -4.28 -13.53
C HIS A 85 5.34 -2.94 -13.49
N GLU A 86 6.41 -2.81 -14.28
CA GLU A 86 7.45 -1.80 -14.12
C GLU A 86 7.14 -0.43 -14.70
N THR A 87 6.04 -0.26 -15.48
CA THR A 87 5.70 1.03 -16.09
C THR A 87 4.29 1.50 -15.75
N SER A 88 4.08 2.82 -15.79
CA SER A 88 2.80 3.49 -15.55
C SER A 88 1.94 3.52 -16.81
N SER A 89 1.65 2.36 -17.40
CA SER A 89 0.84 2.30 -18.61
C SER A 89 0.01 1.02 -18.70
N CYS A 90 -1.27 1.18 -19.04
CA CYS A 90 -2.19 0.09 -19.37
C CYS A 90 -2.46 -0.02 -20.89
N GLY A 91 -1.69 0.70 -21.71
CA GLY A 91 -1.84 0.68 -23.16
C GLY A 91 -1.51 -0.69 -23.79
N ASP A 92 -1.87 -0.85 -25.07
CA ASP A 92 -1.61 -2.07 -25.86
C ASP A 92 -2.07 -3.34 -25.12
N MET A 93 -3.33 -3.37 -24.69
CA MET A 93 -3.92 -4.47 -23.92
C MET A 93 -3.05 -4.87 -22.71
N GLY A 94 -2.51 -3.88 -21.99
CA GLY A 94 -1.67 -4.07 -20.82
C GLY A 94 -0.19 -4.36 -21.13
N LYS A 95 0.21 -4.56 -22.40
CA LYS A 95 1.60 -4.86 -22.75
C LYS A 95 2.52 -3.69 -22.46
N ALA A 96 2.02 -2.45 -22.58
CA ALA A 96 2.78 -1.25 -22.26
C ALA A 96 3.17 -1.13 -20.78
N ALA A 97 2.64 -1.97 -19.87
CA ALA A 97 3.09 -2.07 -18.50
C ALA A 97 4.50 -2.65 -18.34
N GLY A 98 5.10 -3.21 -19.39
CA GLY A 98 6.43 -3.80 -19.34
C GLY A 98 6.48 -5.18 -18.67
N GLY A 99 7.62 -5.53 -18.08
CA GLY A 99 7.83 -6.75 -17.29
C GLY A 99 7.36 -6.60 -15.85
N HIS A 100 7.55 -7.63 -15.03
CA HIS A 100 7.33 -7.54 -13.59
C HIS A 100 8.27 -6.50 -12.98
N PHE A 101 7.81 -5.78 -11.97
CA PHE A 101 8.64 -4.84 -11.23
C PHE A 101 9.82 -5.56 -10.56
N ASN A 102 11.01 -5.36 -11.10
CA ASN A 102 12.22 -6.09 -10.74
C ASN A 102 13.44 -5.17 -10.62
N PRO A 103 13.49 -4.30 -9.61
CA PRO A 103 14.58 -3.32 -9.47
C PRO A 103 15.93 -3.95 -9.17
N ASP A 104 15.97 -5.20 -8.74
CA ASP A 104 17.20 -5.95 -8.39
C ASP A 104 17.64 -6.93 -9.47
N LYS A 105 16.92 -7.02 -10.60
CA LYS A 105 17.22 -7.93 -11.72
C LYS A 105 17.35 -9.40 -11.28
N LYS A 106 16.47 -9.83 -10.37
CA LYS A 106 16.37 -11.19 -9.87
C LYS A 106 15.53 -12.07 -10.80
N PRO A 107 15.62 -13.41 -10.72
CA PRO A 107 14.70 -14.29 -11.43
C PRO A 107 13.28 -14.17 -10.89
N HIS A 108 12.29 -14.58 -11.70
CA HIS A 108 10.93 -14.77 -11.22
C HIS A 108 10.85 -15.93 -10.21
N SER A 109 10.07 -15.79 -9.15
CA SER A 109 9.96 -16.80 -8.09
C SER A 109 8.67 -16.61 -7.28
N HIS A 110 8.45 -17.50 -6.29
CA HIS A 110 7.36 -17.34 -5.33
C HIS A 110 7.44 -15.99 -4.60
N PRO A 111 6.33 -15.30 -4.33
CA PRO A 111 6.33 -13.96 -3.71
C PRO A 111 7.05 -13.88 -2.37
N ASP A 112 7.08 -14.97 -1.59
CA ASP A 112 7.82 -15.04 -0.31
C ASP A 112 9.32 -15.24 -0.47
N ASP A 113 9.79 -15.60 -1.66
CA ASP A 113 11.23 -15.70 -1.92
C ASP A 113 11.82 -14.29 -2.08
N MET A 114 12.72 -13.94 -1.17
CA MET A 114 13.42 -12.65 -1.19
C MET A 114 14.37 -12.51 -2.38
N ASN A 115 14.67 -13.59 -3.09
CA ASN A 115 15.45 -13.60 -4.33
C ASN A 115 14.58 -13.52 -5.59
N GLY A 116 13.26 -13.40 -5.47
CA GLY A 116 12.33 -13.18 -6.57
C GLY A 116 12.13 -11.70 -6.90
N HIS A 117 11.31 -11.44 -7.95
CA HIS A 117 10.93 -10.07 -8.32
C HIS A 117 10.20 -9.37 -7.17
N ALA A 118 10.34 -8.06 -7.09
CA ALA A 118 9.61 -7.26 -6.12
C ALA A 118 8.11 -7.19 -6.43
N GLY A 119 7.75 -7.29 -7.71
CA GLY A 119 6.35 -7.25 -8.17
C GLY A 119 5.59 -8.56 -8.14
N ASP A 120 6.24 -9.69 -7.80
CA ASP A 120 5.56 -10.98 -7.67
C ASP A 120 4.60 -10.97 -6.46
N LEU A 121 3.37 -11.46 -6.66
CA LEU A 121 2.32 -11.55 -5.65
C LEU A 121 1.68 -12.94 -5.64
N PRO A 122 1.00 -13.33 -4.54
CA PRO A 122 0.31 -14.61 -4.49
C PRO A 122 -0.80 -14.71 -5.54
N ASN A 123 -1.01 -15.91 -6.06
CA ASN A 123 -2.18 -16.23 -6.87
C ASN A 123 -3.48 -15.96 -6.12
N LEU A 124 -4.50 -15.56 -6.84
CA LEU A 124 -5.83 -15.26 -6.32
C LEU A 124 -6.83 -16.25 -6.90
N THR A 125 -7.59 -16.92 -6.02
CA THR A 125 -8.66 -17.84 -6.45
C THR A 125 -10.01 -17.19 -6.19
N ALA A 126 -10.84 -17.13 -7.21
CA ALA A 126 -12.19 -16.61 -7.11
C ALA A 126 -13.10 -17.57 -6.32
N ASP A 127 -13.91 -17.02 -5.44
CA ASP A 127 -14.97 -17.74 -4.73
C ASP A 127 -16.15 -18.11 -5.63
N ALA A 128 -17.21 -18.68 -5.03
CA ALA A 128 -18.44 -19.07 -5.76
C ALA A 128 -19.18 -17.87 -6.39
N ASN A 129 -18.90 -16.64 -5.96
CA ASN A 129 -19.47 -15.40 -6.50
C ASN A 129 -18.56 -14.74 -7.55
N GLY A 130 -17.43 -15.37 -7.89
CA GLY A 130 -16.46 -14.80 -8.83
C GLY A 130 -15.62 -13.67 -8.22
N VAL A 131 -15.46 -13.64 -6.89
CA VAL A 131 -14.67 -12.64 -6.17
C VAL A 131 -13.38 -13.27 -5.65
N ALA A 132 -12.25 -12.69 -6.01
CA ALA A 132 -10.95 -13.07 -5.47
C ALA A 132 -10.40 -11.94 -4.57
N THR A 133 -9.94 -12.31 -3.38
CA THR A 133 -9.44 -11.34 -2.38
C THR A 133 -7.93 -11.46 -2.24
N ILE A 134 -7.24 -10.32 -2.22
CA ILE A 134 -5.84 -10.23 -1.83
C ILE A 134 -5.72 -9.58 -0.46
N ASN A 135 -4.86 -10.15 0.38
CA ASN A 135 -4.39 -9.56 1.64
C ASN A 135 -3.00 -10.13 1.92
N TYR A 136 -1.98 -9.43 1.45
CA TYR A 136 -0.59 -9.90 1.49
C TYR A 136 0.35 -8.78 1.90
N VAL A 137 1.34 -9.07 2.74
CA VAL A 137 2.40 -8.10 3.09
C VAL A 137 3.62 -8.37 2.23
N ASN A 138 3.83 -7.50 1.23
CA ASN A 138 5.02 -7.56 0.38
C ASN A 138 6.17 -6.80 1.05
N LYS A 139 7.27 -7.53 1.34
CA LYS A 139 8.46 -7.01 2.02
C LYS A 139 9.49 -6.40 1.06
N LYS A 140 9.25 -6.50 -0.25
CA LYS A 140 10.20 -6.14 -1.32
C LYS A 140 9.85 -4.81 -1.99
N ILE A 141 8.73 -4.16 -1.61
CA ILE A 141 8.25 -2.91 -2.21
C ILE A 141 8.10 -1.79 -1.18
N SER A 142 7.94 -0.57 -1.68
CA SER A 142 7.67 0.64 -0.89
C SER A 142 6.46 1.38 -1.45
N ALA A 143 5.60 1.90 -0.56
CA ALA A 143 4.51 2.81 -0.91
C ALA A 143 4.91 4.29 -0.85
N ALA A 144 6.18 4.61 -0.74
CA ALA A 144 6.70 5.98 -0.79
C ALA A 144 6.50 6.61 -2.18
N ASP A 145 6.55 7.94 -2.25
CA ASP A 145 6.36 8.69 -3.50
C ASP A 145 7.40 8.37 -4.56
N ALA A 146 8.63 8.08 -4.15
CA ALA A 146 9.76 7.77 -5.03
C ALA A 146 10.77 6.86 -4.33
N GLY A 147 11.69 6.29 -5.10
CA GLY A 147 12.76 5.42 -4.63
C GLY A 147 12.82 4.13 -5.42
N LYS A 148 13.93 3.41 -5.27
CA LYS A 148 14.22 2.18 -6.03
C LYS A 148 13.10 1.13 -5.95
N TYR A 149 12.44 1.03 -4.79
CA TYR A 149 11.40 0.03 -4.53
C TYR A 149 9.99 0.63 -4.50
N SER A 150 9.84 1.91 -4.86
CA SER A 150 8.52 2.57 -4.92
C SER A 150 7.67 1.96 -6.01
N VAL A 151 6.42 1.65 -5.65
CA VAL A 151 5.41 1.16 -6.61
C VAL A 151 4.42 2.25 -7.01
N ASN A 152 4.57 3.48 -6.50
CA ASN A 152 3.77 4.61 -6.93
C ASN A 152 3.99 4.86 -8.43
N ARG A 153 2.90 4.99 -9.20
CA ARG A 153 2.91 5.15 -10.66
C ARG A 153 3.40 3.91 -11.45
N LEU A 154 3.39 2.73 -10.85
CA LEU A 154 3.51 1.46 -11.55
C LEU A 154 2.12 0.90 -11.90
N ALA A 155 2.04 -0.30 -12.46
CA ALA A 155 0.76 -0.90 -12.82
C ALA A 155 0.55 -2.27 -12.18
N PHE A 156 -0.67 -2.56 -11.72
CA PHE A 156 -1.11 -3.93 -11.52
C PHE A 156 -1.55 -4.53 -12.85
N ILE A 157 -1.17 -5.78 -13.09
CA ILE A 157 -1.67 -6.61 -14.19
C ILE A 157 -2.32 -7.85 -13.58
N VAL A 158 -3.55 -8.14 -14.02
CA VAL A 158 -4.22 -9.42 -13.80
C VAL A 158 -3.99 -10.28 -15.03
N HIS A 159 -3.57 -11.53 -14.81
CA HIS A 159 -3.34 -12.51 -15.86
C HIS A 159 -4.50 -13.51 -15.98
N SER A 160 -4.62 -14.16 -17.15
CA SER A 160 -5.72 -15.10 -17.44
C SER A 160 -5.59 -16.44 -16.73
N GLY A 161 -4.42 -16.77 -16.20
CA GLY A 161 -4.10 -18.02 -15.52
C GLY A 161 -3.35 -17.82 -14.22
N ALA A 162 -3.06 -18.91 -13.55
CA ALA A 162 -2.25 -18.93 -12.35
C ALA A 162 -0.76 -18.80 -12.71
N ASP A 163 -0.01 -18.15 -11.85
CA ASP A 163 1.44 -18.16 -11.80
C ASP A 163 1.94 -19.53 -11.31
N ASP A 164 2.86 -20.17 -12.02
CA ASP A 164 3.48 -21.43 -11.61
C ASP A 164 4.68 -21.22 -10.66
N TYR A 165 5.07 -19.95 -10.40
CA TYR A 165 6.17 -19.50 -9.54
C TYR A 165 7.56 -20.01 -9.96
N LYS A 166 7.74 -20.48 -11.16
CA LYS A 166 8.95 -21.14 -11.65
C LYS A 166 9.36 -20.70 -13.06
N SER A 167 8.42 -20.66 -13.98
CA SER A 167 8.71 -20.35 -15.39
C SER A 167 9.18 -18.91 -15.56
N GLN A 168 10.31 -18.74 -16.23
CA GLN A 168 10.86 -17.42 -16.48
C GLN A 168 10.27 -16.84 -17.79
N PRO A 169 10.07 -15.54 -17.86
CA PRO A 169 10.31 -14.52 -16.82
C PRO A 169 9.08 -14.22 -15.93
N ALA A 170 7.94 -14.88 -16.10
CA ALA A 170 6.67 -14.40 -15.56
C ALA A 170 5.70 -15.51 -15.14
N GLY A 171 6.20 -16.72 -14.77
CA GLY A 171 5.40 -17.77 -14.17
C GLY A 171 4.36 -18.40 -15.08
N ASN A 172 4.49 -18.28 -16.41
CA ASN A 172 3.54 -18.86 -17.38
C ASN A 172 2.06 -18.49 -17.11
N ALA A 173 1.81 -17.29 -16.57
CA ALA A 173 0.50 -16.86 -16.08
C ALA A 173 -0.53 -16.54 -17.19
N GLY A 174 -0.13 -16.61 -18.45
CA GLY A 174 -1.02 -16.38 -19.60
C GLY A 174 -1.19 -14.90 -19.96
N ASP A 175 -2.27 -14.60 -20.67
CA ASP A 175 -2.54 -13.27 -21.22
C ASP A 175 -2.85 -12.26 -20.12
N ARG A 176 -2.59 -10.96 -20.40
CA ARG A 176 -2.98 -9.85 -19.56
C ARG A 176 -4.45 -9.53 -19.80
N VAL A 177 -5.29 -9.65 -18.80
CA VAL A 177 -6.74 -9.49 -18.93
C VAL A 177 -7.28 -8.23 -18.26
N ALA A 178 -6.56 -7.69 -17.28
CA ALA A 178 -6.91 -6.42 -16.64
C ALA A 178 -5.67 -5.69 -16.18
N CYS A 179 -5.78 -4.36 -16.05
CA CYS A 179 -4.71 -3.46 -15.69
C CYS A 179 -5.24 -2.27 -14.88
N GLY A 180 -4.45 -1.78 -13.94
CA GLY A 180 -4.72 -0.55 -13.20
C GLY A 180 -3.44 0.13 -12.75
N ILE A 181 -3.38 1.45 -12.90
CA ILE A 181 -2.24 2.25 -12.44
C ILE A 181 -2.33 2.42 -10.93
N ILE A 182 -1.20 2.30 -10.25
CA ILE A 182 -1.05 2.53 -8.82
C ILE A 182 -0.80 4.03 -8.62
N GLU A 183 -1.68 4.69 -7.88
CA GLU A 183 -1.63 6.13 -7.64
C GLU A 183 -1.92 6.48 -6.18
N LYS A 184 -1.68 7.71 -5.79
CA LYS A 184 -2.05 8.21 -4.46
C LYS A 184 -3.55 8.10 -4.24
N ASN A 185 -3.93 7.71 -3.03
CA ASN A 185 -5.34 7.64 -2.63
C ASN A 185 -5.89 9.01 -2.23
#